data_7279ac8ede48ec9dcb463ccf934473f1
#
_entry.id   7279ac8ede48ec9dcb463ccf934473f1
#
_cell.length_a   1.000
_cell.length_b   1.000
_cell.length_c   1.000
_cell.angle_alpha   90.00
_cell.angle_beta   90.00
_cell.angle_gamma   90.00
#
_symmetry.space_group_name_H-M   'P 1'
#
loop_
_entity.id
_entity.type
_entity.pdbx_description
1 polymer ?
#
loop_
_entity_poly.entity_id
_entity_poly.type
_entity_poly.pdbx_seq_one_letter_code
_entity_poly.pdbx_strand_id
1 'polypeptide(L)'
;PESTTGKITTGRNRSQQWGNPALIQVADDVWTLISEAGIEKMHSASSWKNDKVVTDYKLFLDKNEKTVSGDWFSPWRVVMIGSLADVVESTLITDVSPASRLEDTSWIQPGNVSWIYWAYNHGSKDYQIVKKYIDMAVEMKLPYVLIDAEWDEMSNGGTIEDAINYA
;
A
#
# COMPACT_ATOMS: atom_id res chain seq x y z
N PRO A 1 -5.77 -7.10 -1.00
CA PRO A 1 -6.24 -6.73 -2.33
C PRO A 1 -5.77 -5.33 -2.67
N GLU A 2 -5.30 -5.17 -3.88
CA GLU A 2 -4.90 -3.88 -4.40
C GLU A 2 -6.09 -2.92 -4.44
N SER A 3 -5.83 -1.63 -4.33
CA SER A 3 -6.86 -0.61 -4.49
C SER A 3 -7.49 -0.74 -5.87
N THR A 4 -8.80 -0.69 -5.93
CA THR A 4 -9.52 -0.86 -7.18
C THR A 4 -10.34 0.37 -7.50
N THR A 5 -10.25 0.81 -8.73
CA THR A 5 -11.16 1.79 -9.30
C THR A 5 -12.35 1.03 -9.87
N GLY A 6 -13.54 1.30 -9.39
CA GLY A 6 -14.74 0.60 -9.83
C GLY A 6 -15.88 1.54 -10.16
N LYS A 7 -16.55 1.26 -11.28
CA LYS A 7 -17.89 1.79 -11.51
C LYS A 7 -18.86 0.90 -10.75
N ILE A 8 -19.73 1.49 -9.93
CA ILE A 8 -20.82 0.74 -9.32
C ILE A 8 -21.75 0.30 -10.46
N THR A 9 -21.66 -0.96 -10.83
CA THR A 9 -22.59 -1.55 -11.79
C THR A 9 -23.71 -2.22 -11.01
N THR A 10 -24.91 -1.67 -11.11
CA THR A 10 -26.13 -2.31 -10.63
C THR A 10 -26.29 -3.66 -11.33
N GLY A 11 -26.34 -4.74 -10.59
CA GLY A 11 -26.70 -6.06 -11.11
C GLY A 11 -25.77 -7.22 -10.87
N ARG A 12 -24.65 -7.07 -10.16
CA ARG A 12 -23.81 -8.20 -9.76
C ARG A 12 -24.06 -8.58 -8.30
N ASN A 13 -24.71 -9.71 -8.10
CA ASN A 13 -24.96 -10.35 -6.80
C ASN A 13 -23.67 -10.91 -6.13
N ARG A 14 -22.53 -10.23 -6.20
CA ARG A 14 -21.30 -10.69 -5.58
C ARG A 14 -20.83 -9.67 -4.57
N SER A 15 -20.57 -10.13 -3.34
CA SER A 15 -19.81 -9.34 -2.38
C SER A 15 -18.42 -9.09 -2.95
N GLN A 16 -17.99 -7.82 -2.95
CA GLN A 16 -16.67 -7.42 -3.40
C GLN A 16 -15.91 -6.82 -2.22
N GLN A 17 -14.61 -6.95 -2.26
CA GLN A 17 -13.70 -6.37 -1.28
C GLN A 17 -12.72 -5.46 -2.00
N TRP A 18 -12.52 -4.26 -1.44
CA TRP A 18 -11.57 -3.28 -1.93
C TRP A 18 -10.58 -2.89 -0.85
N GLY A 19 -9.35 -2.63 -1.27
CA GLY A 19 -8.34 -2.02 -0.41
C GLY A 19 -8.54 -0.50 -0.29
N ASN A 20 -7.65 0.15 0.43
CA ASN A 20 -7.53 1.60 0.51
C ASN A 20 -6.38 2.09 -0.41
N PRO A 21 -6.58 3.19 -1.13
CA PRO A 21 -7.82 3.91 -1.33
C PRO A 21 -8.78 3.21 -2.29
N ALA A 22 -10.08 3.35 -2.06
CA ALA A 22 -11.12 2.88 -2.97
C ALA A 22 -11.72 4.07 -3.73
N LEU A 23 -11.53 4.12 -5.05
CA LEU A 23 -12.06 5.15 -5.92
C LEU A 23 -13.29 4.62 -6.66
N ILE A 24 -14.40 5.30 -6.50
CA ILE A 24 -15.71 4.85 -6.95
C ILE A 24 -16.41 5.98 -7.72
N GLN A 25 -16.88 5.69 -8.94
CA GLN A 25 -17.77 6.60 -9.64
C GLN A 25 -19.21 6.37 -9.16
N VAL A 26 -19.81 7.37 -8.53
CA VAL A 26 -21.15 7.28 -7.94
C VAL A 26 -22.23 7.87 -8.84
N ALA A 27 -21.89 8.82 -9.68
CA ALA A 27 -22.74 9.40 -10.70
C ALA A 27 -21.91 9.91 -11.88
N ASP A 28 -22.56 10.45 -12.92
CA ASP A 28 -21.83 11.09 -14.00
C ASP A 28 -21.03 12.28 -13.45
N ASP A 29 -19.72 12.25 -13.72
CA ASP A 29 -18.73 13.23 -13.22
C ASP A 29 -18.66 13.41 -11.69
N VAL A 30 -19.24 12.49 -10.92
CA VAL A 30 -19.15 12.48 -9.46
C VAL A 30 -18.40 11.24 -8.99
N TRP A 31 -17.28 11.48 -8.32
CA TRP A 31 -16.42 10.45 -7.79
C TRP A 31 -16.33 10.53 -6.27
N THR A 32 -16.14 9.39 -5.65
CA THR A 32 -15.90 9.26 -4.22
C THR A 32 -14.63 8.46 -4.02
N LEU A 33 -13.72 8.99 -3.23
CA LEU A 33 -12.56 8.24 -2.73
C LEU A 33 -12.73 7.99 -1.25
N ILE A 34 -12.58 6.72 -0.87
CA ILE A 34 -12.62 6.29 0.53
C ILE A 34 -11.25 5.75 0.89
N SER A 35 -10.67 6.25 1.97
CA SER A 35 -9.36 5.83 2.44
C SER A 35 -9.21 5.94 3.95
N GLU A 36 -8.05 5.53 4.41
CA GLU A 36 -7.56 5.73 5.77
C GLU A 36 -6.34 6.65 5.74
N ALA A 37 -6.12 7.36 6.83
CA ALA A 37 -4.93 8.19 7.02
C ALA A 37 -4.45 8.13 8.47
N GLY A 38 -3.19 8.45 8.71
CA GLY A 38 -2.62 8.44 10.05
C GLY A 38 -2.57 7.03 10.66
N ILE A 39 -2.25 6.01 9.87
CA ILE A 39 -2.10 4.63 10.34
C ILE A 39 -0.79 4.51 11.10
N GLU A 40 -0.85 4.13 12.36
CA GLU A 40 0.29 3.92 13.23
C GLU A 40 0.39 2.46 13.72
N LYS A 41 1.44 2.16 14.50
CA LYS A 41 1.79 0.80 14.96
C LYS A 41 0.65 -0.03 15.58
N MET A 42 -0.33 0.63 16.16
CA MET A 42 -1.43 -0.03 16.88
C MET A 42 -2.66 -0.25 15.99
N HIS A 43 -2.58 0.17 14.74
CA HIS A 43 -3.69 0.10 13.82
C HIS A 43 -3.51 -1.05 12.84
N SER A 44 -4.57 -1.82 12.66
CA SER A 44 -4.63 -2.80 11.58
C SER A 44 -5.11 -2.13 10.30
N ALA A 45 -4.59 -2.60 9.18
CA ALA A 45 -5.10 -2.20 7.88
C ALA A 45 -6.56 -2.66 7.72
N SER A 46 -7.37 -1.82 7.14
CA SER A 46 -8.76 -2.16 6.84
C SER A 46 -8.99 -2.33 5.34
N SER A 47 -10.09 -2.95 5.03
CA SER A 47 -10.63 -3.05 3.67
C SER A 47 -12.12 -2.75 3.67
N TRP A 48 -12.67 -2.51 2.50
CA TRP A 48 -14.08 -2.23 2.32
C TRP A 48 -14.76 -3.42 1.69
N LYS A 49 -15.92 -3.78 2.21
CA LYS A 49 -16.80 -4.79 1.60
C LYS A 49 -18.15 -4.18 1.33
N ASN A 50 -18.71 -4.51 0.18
CA ASN A 50 -20.15 -4.39 0.01
C ASN A 50 -20.78 -5.78 0.08
N ASP A 51 -21.94 -5.85 0.69
CA ASP A 51 -22.84 -6.98 0.55
C ASP A 51 -23.56 -6.91 -0.80
N LYS A 52 -24.54 -7.75 -0.99
CA LYS A 52 -25.33 -7.87 -2.22
C LYS A 52 -26.05 -6.57 -2.64
N VAL A 53 -26.17 -5.61 -1.74
CA VAL A 53 -26.70 -4.27 -2.00
C VAL A 53 -25.55 -3.34 -2.31
N VAL A 54 -25.54 -2.80 -3.52
CA VAL A 54 -24.42 -2.08 -4.12
C VAL A 54 -24.14 -0.71 -3.47
N THR A 55 -25.01 -0.24 -2.60
CA THR A 55 -24.95 1.10 -1.99
C THR A 55 -24.28 1.11 -0.63
N ASP A 56 -24.10 -0.05 0.01
CA ASP A 56 -23.60 -0.12 1.38
C ASP A 56 -22.17 -0.66 1.40
N TYR A 57 -21.24 0.17 1.85
CA TYR A 57 -19.87 -0.23 2.09
C TYR A 57 -19.63 -0.38 3.59
N LYS A 58 -19.15 -1.55 4.00
CA LYS A 58 -18.80 -1.83 5.39
C LYS A 58 -17.30 -1.92 5.53
N LEU A 59 -16.79 -1.32 6.59
CA LEU A 59 -15.42 -1.50 7.00
C LEU A 59 -15.20 -2.94 7.43
N PHE A 60 -14.18 -3.55 6.89
CA PHE A 60 -13.77 -4.90 7.24
C PHE A 60 -12.34 -4.88 7.80
N LEU A 61 -12.19 -5.40 9.00
CA LEU A 61 -10.91 -5.53 9.69
C LEU A 61 -10.43 -6.97 9.60
N ASP A 62 -9.12 -7.19 9.62
CA ASP A 62 -8.57 -8.52 9.60
C ASP A 62 -8.96 -9.27 10.90
N LYS A 63 -9.16 -10.59 10.77
CA LYS A 63 -9.53 -11.47 11.88
C LYS A 63 -8.51 -11.53 13.01
N ASN A 64 -7.29 -11.09 12.75
CA ASN A 64 -6.18 -11.10 13.70
C ASN A 64 -6.04 -9.81 14.51
N GLU A 65 -7.03 -8.93 14.47
CA GLU A 65 -6.97 -7.70 15.25
C GLU A 65 -6.91 -7.96 16.75
N LYS A 66 -6.00 -7.25 17.38
CA LYS A 66 -5.87 -7.29 18.84
C LYS A 66 -6.92 -6.38 19.46
N THR A 67 -7.51 -6.86 20.54
CA THR A 67 -8.32 -6.00 21.40
C THR A 67 -7.41 -4.96 22.02
N VAL A 68 -7.75 -3.67 21.85
CA VAL A 68 -7.08 -2.58 22.53
C VAL A 68 -7.81 -2.26 23.82
N SER A 69 -7.07 -1.91 24.87
CA SER A 69 -7.60 -1.48 26.17
C SER A 69 -7.11 -0.07 26.49
N GLY A 70 -7.95 0.72 27.16
CA GLY A 70 -7.65 2.12 27.47
C GLY A 70 -8.08 3.08 26.37
N ASP A 71 -7.64 4.32 26.47
CA ASP A 71 -7.91 5.35 25.48
C ASP A 71 -7.22 5.01 24.16
N TRP A 72 -7.99 4.98 23.08
CA TRP A 72 -7.51 4.63 21.77
C TRP A 72 -8.19 5.46 20.68
N PHE A 73 -7.42 5.85 19.70
CA PHE A 73 -7.92 6.57 18.52
C PHE A 73 -7.78 5.67 17.29
N SER A 74 -8.85 5.58 16.51
CA SER A 74 -8.77 4.90 15.21
C SER A 74 -7.98 5.77 14.21
N PRO A 75 -7.45 5.18 13.13
CA PRO A 75 -7.03 5.96 11.98
C PRO A 75 -8.18 6.85 11.48
N TRP A 76 -7.83 7.94 10.82
CA TRP A 76 -8.81 8.76 10.13
C TRP A 76 -9.53 7.93 9.05
N ARG A 77 -10.83 8.10 8.95
CA ARG A 77 -11.62 7.63 7.82
C ARG A 77 -11.87 8.82 6.93
N VAL A 78 -11.26 8.80 5.74
CA VAL A 78 -11.29 9.90 4.78
C VAL A 78 -12.29 9.57 3.69
N VAL A 79 -13.22 10.48 3.44
CA VAL A 79 -14.14 10.39 2.30
C VAL A 79 -14.05 11.71 1.53
N MET A 80 -13.67 11.62 0.27
CA MET A 80 -13.63 12.76 -0.66
C MET A 80 -14.69 12.56 -1.71
N ILE A 81 -15.44 13.62 -2.04
CA ILE A 81 -16.48 13.60 -3.06
C ILE A 81 -16.28 14.82 -3.95
N GLY A 82 -16.20 14.61 -5.25
CA GLY A 82 -16.00 15.68 -6.22
C GLY A 82 -15.87 15.16 -7.64
N SER A 83 -15.38 15.99 -8.54
CA SER A 83 -14.93 15.53 -9.85
C SER A 83 -13.71 14.60 -9.69
N LEU A 84 -13.40 13.84 -10.73
CA LEU A 84 -12.19 12.98 -10.69
C LEU A 84 -10.92 13.80 -10.44
N ALA A 85 -10.83 14.98 -11.05
CA ALA A 85 -9.69 15.87 -10.88
C ALA A 85 -9.58 16.34 -9.41
N ASP A 86 -10.65 16.83 -8.81
CA ASP A 86 -10.66 17.29 -7.42
C ASP A 86 -10.22 16.19 -6.45
N VAL A 87 -10.70 14.98 -6.69
CA VAL A 87 -10.38 13.84 -5.82
C VAL A 87 -8.92 13.41 -5.97
N VAL A 88 -8.40 13.36 -7.20
CA VAL A 88 -7.02 12.94 -7.49
C VAL A 88 -6.00 13.99 -7.04
N GLU A 89 -6.31 15.26 -7.17
CA GLU A 89 -5.43 16.37 -6.77
C GLU A 89 -5.47 16.67 -5.26
N SER A 90 -6.42 16.09 -4.53
CA SER A 90 -6.59 16.36 -3.11
C SER A 90 -5.42 15.84 -2.26
N THR A 91 -4.92 16.68 -1.38
CA THR A 91 -3.87 16.36 -0.39
C THR A 91 -4.45 15.91 0.96
N LEU A 92 -5.77 15.79 1.09
CA LEU A 92 -6.44 15.58 2.38
C LEU A 92 -5.86 14.38 3.18
N ILE A 93 -5.50 13.27 2.51
CA ILE A 93 -4.94 12.10 3.20
C ILE A 93 -3.61 12.43 3.87
N THR A 94 -2.75 13.19 3.19
CA THR A 94 -1.47 13.64 3.76
C THR A 94 -1.66 14.73 4.81
N ASP A 95 -2.63 15.62 4.61
CA ASP A 95 -2.89 16.74 5.52
C ASP A 95 -3.37 16.30 6.91
N VAL A 96 -4.13 15.20 6.97
CA VAL A 96 -4.61 14.61 8.24
C VAL A 96 -3.67 13.53 8.79
N SER A 97 -2.60 13.22 8.10
CA SER A 97 -1.58 12.29 8.57
C SER A 97 -0.52 13.02 9.41
N PRO A 98 0.14 12.34 10.35
CA PRO A 98 1.27 12.91 11.05
C PRO A 98 2.35 13.37 10.09
N ALA A 99 3.03 14.47 10.41
CA ALA A 99 4.16 14.93 9.63
C ALA A 99 5.27 13.88 9.55
N SER A 100 6.05 13.91 8.46
CA SER A 100 7.21 13.04 8.32
C SER A 100 8.16 13.21 9.51
N ARG A 101 8.71 12.10 9.98
CA ARG A 101 9.76 12.06 11.01
C ARG A 101 11.16 12.01 10.42
N LEU A 102 11.27 11.97 9.09
CA LEU A 102 12.57 11.99 8.42
C LEU A 102 13.10 13.41 8.40
N GLU A 103 14.30 13.62 8.96
CA GLU A 103 14.99 14.91 8.96
C GLU A 103 15.65 15.20 7.60
N ASP A 104 16.22 14.16 6.98
CA ASP A 104 16.83 14.24 5.66
C ASP A 104 16.07 13.35 4.66
N THR A 105 15.58 13.97 3.61
CA THR A 105 14.88 13.31 2.50
C THR A 105 15.61 13.50 1.17
N SER A 106 16.82 14.05 1.18
CA SER A 106 17.59 14.37 -0.03
C SER A 106 17.94 13.13 -0.87
N TRP A 107 18.01 11.97 -0.22
CA TRP A 107 18.24 10.67 -0.86
C TRP A 107 17.04 10.12 -1.63
N ILE A 108 15.84 10.64 -1.38
CA ILE A 108 14.62 10.21 -2.08
C ILE A 108 14.58 10.89 -3.43
N GLN A 109 15.05 10.20 -4.46
CA GLN A 109 15.10 10.71 -5.82
C GLN A 109 14.37 9.74 -6.76
N PRO A 110 13.72 10.21 -7.82
CA PRO A 110 13.18 9.36 -8.84
C PRO A 110 14.28 8.59 -9.56
N GLY A 111 14.05 7.34 -9.91
CA GLY A 111 15.04 6.55 -10.61
C GLY A 111 14.53 5.17 -11.00
N ASN A 112 15.25 4.53 -11.89
CA ASN A 112 14.98 3.15 -12.26
C ASN A 112 15.45 2.20 -11.15
N VAL A 113 14.78 1.08 -11.00
CA VAL A 113 15.03 0.09 -9.97
C VAL A 113 15.27 -1.28 -10.56
N SER A 114 16.25 -2.00 -10.02
CA SER A 114 16.38 -3.44 -10.23
C SER A 114 15.37 -4.15 -9.33
N TRP A 115 14.50 -4.95 -9.92
CA TRP A 115 13.42 -5.63 -9.20
C TRP A 115 13.37 -7.12 -9.50
N ILE A 116 13.49 -7.92 -8.46
CA ILE A 116 13.68 -9.37 -8.52
C ILE A 116 12.40 -10.16 -8.81
N TYR A 117 11.23 -9.63 -8.40
CA TYR A 117 9.99 -10.41 -8.29
C TYR A 117 9.48 -10.98 -9.62
N TRP A 118 9.64 -10.22 -10.72
CA TRP A 118 9.17 -10.66 -12.04
C TRP A 118 9.95 -11.84 -12.61
N ALA A 119 11.23 -11.96 -12.29
CA ALA A 119 12.08 -13.05 -12.76
C ALA A 119 12.07 -14.25 -11.81
N TYR A 120 12.04 -13.98 -10.51
CA TYR A 120 12.06 -14.98 -9.45
C TYR A 120 10.97 -14.67 -8.44
N ASN A 121 9.79 -15.26 -8.61
CA ASN A 121 8.73 -15.19 -7.62
C ASN A 121 9.28 -15.65 -6.26
N HIS A 122 9.04 -14.88 -5.18
CA HIS A 122 9.63 -15.10 -3.86
C HIS A 122 11.16 -15.01 -3.77
N GLY A 123 11.82 -14.43 -4.77
CA GLY A 123 13.28 -14.30 -4.80
C GLY A 123 13.86 -13.38 -3.72
N SER A 124 13.04 -12.49 -3.13
CA SER A 124 13.48 -11.56 -2.08
C SER A 124 13.92 -12.26 -0.78
N LYS A 125 13.53 -13.51 -0.55
CA LYS A 125 13.99 -14.31 0.58
C LYS A 125 15.29 -15.07 0.34
N ASP A 126 15.84 -15.04 -0.87
CA ASP A 126 17.09 -15.68 -1.20
C ASP A 126 18.21 -14.66 -1.35
N TYR A 127 19.11 -14.62 -0.36
CA TYR A 127 20.21 -13.66 -0.31
C TYR A 127 21.12 -13.75 -1.56
N GLN A 128 21.40 -14.96 -2.10
CA GLN A 128 22.26 -15.12 -3.25
C GLN A 128 21.61 -14.58 -4.53
N ILE A 129 20.29 -14.64 -4.62
CA ILE A 129 19.56 -14.05 -5.73
C ILE A 129 19.52 -12.51 -5.56
N VAL A 130 19.23 -12.01 -4.38
CA VAL A 130 19.24 -10.57 -4.08
C VAL A 130 20.59 -9.95 -4.43
N LYS A 131 21.71 -10.59 -4.07
CA LYS A 131 23.06 -10.14 -4.47
C LYS A 131 23.22 -9.97 -5.96
N LYS A 132 22.76 -10.93 -6.76
CA LYS A 132 22.84 -10.84 -8.22
C LYS A 132 22.09 -9.64 -8.77
N TYR A 133 20.98 -9.27 -8.14
CA TYR A 133 20.20 -8.08 -8.54
C TYR A 133 20.83 -6.78 -8.07
N ILE A 134 21.56 -6.79 -6.95
CA ILE A 134 22.41 -5.68 -6.54
C ILE A 134 23.55 -5.50 -7.56
N ASP A 135 24.27 -6.57 -7.89
CA ASP A 135 25.35 -6.54 -8.87
C ASP A 135 24.85 -6.06 -10.24
N MET A 136 23.67 -6.53 -10.69
CA MET A 136 23.04 -6.06 -11.92
C MET A 136 22.70 -4.56 -11.85
N ALA A 137 22.21 -4.08 -10.73
CA ALA A 137 21.92 -2.67 -10.57
C ALA A 137 23.20 -1.82 -10.72
N VAL A 138 24.30 -2.26 -10.13
CA VAL A 138 25.60 -1.59 -10.27
C VAL A 138 26.06 -1.59 -11.73
N GLU A 139 26.02 -2.74 -12.40
CA GLU A 139 26.43 -2.88 -13.81
C GLU A 139 25.61 -1.99 -14.74
N MET A 140 24.27 -1.95 -14.52
CA MET A 140 23.34 -1.15 -15.30
C MET A 140 23.23 0.31 -14.85
N LYS A 141 23.96 0.70 -13.81
CA LYS A 141 23.90 2.04 -13.20
C LYS A 141 22.48 2.43 -12.76
N LEU A 142 21.75 1.49 -12.21
CA LEU A 142 20.43 1.75 -11.60
C LEU A 142 20.66 2.25 -10.17
N PRO A 143 20.01 3.34 -9.76
CA PRO A 143 20.23 3.91 -8.43
C PRO A 143 19.62 3.10 -7.29
N TYR A 144 18.73 2.16 -7.60
CA TYR A 144 17.97 1.42 -6.59
C TYR A 144 17.82 -0.06 -6.90
N VAL A 145 17.70 -0.82 -5.82
CA VAL A 145 17.25 -2.22 -5.84
C VAL A 145 15.99 -2.34 -4.99
N LEU A 146 14.96 -2.95 -5.52
CA LEU A 146 13.73 -3.22 -4.78
C LEU A 146 13.74 -4.66 -4.26
N ILE A 147 13.75 -4.80 -2.95
CA ILE A 147 13.58 -6.08 -2.25
C ILE A 147 12.11 -6.15 -1.85
N ASP A 148 11.38 -7.11 -2.41
CA ASP A 148 9.92 -7.24 -2.31
C ASP A 148 9.52 -8.09 -1.09
N ALA A 149 8.30 -8.60 -1.09
CA ALA A 149 7.73 -9.45 -0.06
C ALA A 149 8.66 -10.57 0.39
N GLU A 150 8.51 -11.01 1.64
CA GLU A 150 9.30 -12.07 2.28
C GLU A 150 10.78 -11.70 2.55
N TRP A 151 11.11 -10.42 2.50
CA TRP A 151 12.45 -9.92 2.83
C TRP A 151 12.86 -10.26 4.29
N ASP A 152 11.89 -10.35 5.18
CA ASP A 152 12.04 -10.71 6.60
C ASP A 152 12.31 -12.21 6.81
N GLU A 153 12.08 -13.04 5.80
CA GLU A 153 12.39 -14.46 5.76
C GLU A 153 13.72 -14.77 5.03
N MET A 154 14.53 -13.73 4.75
CA MET A 154 15.75 -13.89 3.95
C MET A 154 16.71 -14.90 4.57
N SER A 155 17.26 -15.76 3.72
CA SER A 155 18.14 -16.88 4.07
C SER A 155 19.12 -17.18 2.94
N ASN A 156 19.71 -18.36 2.89
CA ASN A 156 20.66 -18.77 1.86
C ASN A 156 21.97 -17.95 1.88
N GLY A 157 22.53 -17.81 3.09
CA GLY A 157 23.86 -17.24 3.28
C GLY A 157 23.91 -15.77 3.68
N GLY A 158 22.78 -15.16 4.01
CA GLY A 158 22.69 -13.81 4.53
C GLY A 158 21.27 -13.41 4.95
N THR A 159 21.18 -12.25 5.58
CA THR A 159 19.97 -11.59 6.06
C THR A 159 19.67 -10.34 5.23
N ILE A 160 18.58 -9.66 5.53
CA ILE A 160 18.27 -8.37 4.92
C ILE A 160 19.34 -7.30 5.26
N GLU A 161 19.87 -7.32 6.49
CA GLU A 161 20.94 -6.43 6.91
C GLU A 161 22.23 -6.69 6.10
N ASP A 162 22.54 -7.97 5.82
CA ASP A 162 23.68 -8.32 4.97
C ASP A 162 23.49 -7.82 3.54
N ALA A 163 22.26 -7.87 3.01
CA ALA A 163 21.94 -7.34 1.69
C ALA A 163 22.07 -5.81 1.62
N ILE A 164 21.59 -5.11 2.65
CA ILE A 164 21.72 -3.65 2.76
C ILE A 164 23.18 -3.23 2.86
N ASN A 165 23.99 -3.94 3.65
CA ASN A 165 25.41 -3.66 3.80
C ASN A 165 26.23 -4.01 2.54
N TYR A 166 25.73 -4.91 1.71
CA TYR A 166 26.37 -5.29 0.44
C TYR A 166 26.11 -4.28 -0.67
N ALA A 167 24.93 -3.64 -0.67
CA ALA A 167 24.52 -2.65 -1.67
C ALA A 167 25.25 -1.31 -1.49
#